data_8bec2ddcde83cd98f639228b72e250b1
#
_entry.id   8bec2ddcde83cd98f639228b72e250b1
#
_cell.length_a   1.000
_cell.length_b   1.000
_cell.length_c   1.000
_cell.angle_alpha   90.00
_cell.angle_beta   90.00
_cell.angle_gamma   90.00
#
_symmetry.space_group_name_H-M   'P 1'
#
loop_
_entity.id
_entity.type
_entity.pdbx_description
1 polymer ?
#
loop_
_entity_poly.entity_id
_entity_poly.type
_entity_poly.pdbx_seq_one_letter_code
_entity_poly.pdbx_strand_id
1 'polypeptide(L)'
;MWLGIDFGTTNTSAAVYDGNKLEYISLDPLNPSEHNLRSMIYVDNQHRVRLGINAVQTFLREDTGRPVVLEEKVVGTIENTVASQGFEPGEQGGPITIIYDVLIHEDVAIRGRLLQSIKTALRSAAYQGTKIFGRYYTIEELIAFILRQVRQRSEQQLGQSVQQVFIGRPVTFSHDQEVDRLAEEKIRRAAQQAGFTQVDFMPEPVAAATYYVNRSPQDQTLLVFDFGGGTLDLTVLRGRATGQQQVLSSVGVLVGGDDLDSAIMHGKVGPYFGTQSAIDVNFNGRPIAFPEHLAELLDQWQTIPALTRPENLQIIQRGIQYGNDRVAFKALETLATKNYGFALFQAIEQAKRELSQQLTSTIRLQLEEIQLAVELSREEFNRLIGQERAKVRGGIREVIAAAGLKAEQIDVVVATGGSSSIPAFQALLRSELPGAEMVLSDLFGSVTGGLAIHAYQHQLASA
;
A
#
# COMPACT_ATOMS: atom_id res chain seq x y z
N MET A 1 -15.21 22.99 -15.70
CA MET A 1 -15.62 21.59 -15.37
C MET A 1 -14.72 21.09 -14.27
N TRP A 2 -15.29 20.47 -13.26
CA TRP A 2 -14.58 19.87 -12.15
C TRP A 2 -14.37 18.37 -12.37
N LEU A 3 -13.19 17.87 -12.03
CA LEU A 3 -12.83 16.46 -12.05
C LEU A 3 -12.88 15.91 -10.63
N GLY A 4 -13.46 14.73 -10.42
CA GLY A 4 -13.32 13.96 -9.19
C GLY A 4 -12.14 12.99 -9.31
N ILE A 5 -11.20 13.00 -8.38
CA ILE A 5 -10.05 12.09 -8.33
C ILE A 5 -10.03 11.34 -7.00
N ASP A 6 -10.10 10.03 -7.06
CA ASP A 6 -9.71 9.16 -5.98
C ASP A 6 -8.22 8.84 -6.11
N PHE A 7 -7.40 9.50 -5.30
CA PHE A 7 -5.96 9.24 -5.20
C PHE A 7 -5.71 8.18 -4.13
N GLY A 8 -5.79 6.91 -4.51
CA GLY A 8 -5.62 5.79 -3.59
C GLY A 8 -4.17 5.34 -3.39
N THR A 9 -3.92 4.57 -2.33
CA THR A 9 -2.61 3.98 -2.01
C THR A 9 -2.15 3.02 -3.11
N THR A 10 -3.06 2.20 -3.62
CA THR A 10 -2.76 1.16 -4.63
C THR A 10 -3.18 1.58 -6.03
N ASN A 11 -4.33 2.23 -6.17
CA ASN A 11 -4.89 2.66 -7.45
C ASN A 11 -5.40 4.09 -7.36
N THR A 12 -5.35 4.79 -8.47
CA THR A 12 -5.91 6.13 -8.66
C THR A 12 -6.93 6.06 -9.77
N SER A 13 -8.09 6.68 -9.59
CA SER A 13 -9.16 6.77 -10.59
C SER A 13 -9.74 8.18 -10.69
N ALA A 14 -10.37 8.50 -11.81
CA ALA A 14 -10.96 9.81 -12.04
C ALA A 14 -12.26 9.73 -12.82
N ALA A 15 -13.18 10.66 -12.55
CA ALA A 15 -14.44 10.76 -13.27
C ALA A 15 -14.95 12.20 -13.31
N VAL A 16 -15.86 12.45 -14.25
CA VAL A 16 -16.68 13.67 -14.35
C VAL A 16 -18.15 13.29 -14.33
N TYR A 17 -18.98 14.23 -13.87
CA TYR A 17 -20.43 14.11 -13.90
C TYR A 17 -21.05 15.36 -14.53
N ASP A 18 -22.00 15.18 -15.44
CA ASP A 18 -22.65 16.29 -16.18
C ASP A 18 -24.08 16.62 -15.68
N GLY A 19 -24.49 15.99 -14.58
CA GLY A 19 -25.84 16.08 -14.02
C GLY A 19 -26.75 14.92 -14.44
N ASN A 20 -26.36 14.14 -15.43
CA ASN A 20 -27.12 13.00 -15.93
C ASN A 20 -26.25 11.72 -16.02
N LYS A 21 -25.03 11.85 -16.56
CA LYS A 21 -24.14 10.74 -16.84
C LYS A 21 -22.83 10.89 -16.07
N LEU A 22 -22.43 9.82 -15.40
CA LEU A 22 -21.09 9.67 -14.84
C LEU A 22 -20.17 9.06 -15.88
N GLU A 23 -19.05 9.73 -16.15
CA GLU A 23 -18.05 9.27 -17.10
C GLU A 23 -16.71 9.08 -16.39
N TYR A 24 -16.22 7.83 -16.37
CA TYR A 24 -14.91 7.48 -15.87
C TYR A 24 -13.83 7.72 -16.93
N ILE A 25 -12.68 8.21 -16.48
CA ILE A 25 -11.55 8.49 -17.35
C ILE A 25 -10.70 7.22 -17.55
N SER A 26 -10.34 6.92 -18.79
CA SER A 26 -9.38 5.86 -19.13
C SER A 26 -7.96 6.34 -18.81
N LEU A 27 -7.43 5.93 -17.65
CA LEU A 27 -6.14 6.40 -17.11
C LEU A 27 -4.95 5.55 -17.56
N ASP A 28 -5.13 4.22 -17.63
CA ASP A 28 -4.07 3.27 -17.97
C ASP A 28 -4.61 2.16 -18.88
N PRO A 29 -4.51 2.31 -20.22
CA PRO A 29 -5.00 1.31 -21.18
C PRO A 29 -4.29 -0.05 -21.10
N LEU A 30 -3.16 -0.14 -20.38
CA LEU A 30 -2.45 -1.40 -20.14
C LEU A 30 -3.02 -2.17 -18.94
N ASN A 31 -3.83 -1.50 -18.12
CA ASN A 31 -4.48 -2.13 -16.97
C ASN A 31 -5.73 -2.89 -17.45
N PRO A 32 -6.02 -4.11 -16.97
CA PRO A 32 -7.28 -4.81 -17.25
C PRO A 32 -8.53 -3.98 -16.94
N SER A 33 -8.45 -3.08 -15.94
CA SER A 33 -9.43 -2.02 -15.69
C SER A 33 -8.80 -0.69 -16.11
N GLU A 34 -9.00 -0.27 -17.35
CA GLU A 34 -8.36 0.91 -17.94
C GLU A 34 -8.64 2.22 -17.17
N HIS A 35 -9.74 2.28 -16.41
CA HIS A 35 -10.07 3.43 -15.57
C HIS A 35 -9.18 3.55 -14.33
N ASN A 36 -8.41 2.53 -14.00
CA ASN A 36 -7.54 2.48 -12.84
C ASN A 36 -6.08 2.62 -13.24
N LEU A 37 -5.43 3.67 -12.74
CA LEU A 37 -3.99 3.81 -12.78
C LEU A 37 -3.40 3.23 -11.49
N ARG A 38 -2.57 2.18 -11.56
CA ARG A 38 -1.82 1.75 -10.37
C ARG A 38 -0.97 2.91 -9.85
N SER A 39 -1.06 3.20 -8.55
CA SER A 39 -0.30 4.29 -7.89
C SER A 39 1.18 3.89 -7.72
N MET A 40 1.78 3.45 -8.81
CA MET A 40 3.18 3.02 -8.91
C MET A 40 3.97 3.93 -9.83
N ILE A 41 5.18 4.27 -9.39
CA ILE A 41 6.12 5.13 -10.13
C ILE A 41 7.44 4.38 -10.27
N TYR A 42 7.95 4.26 -11.47
CA TYR A 42 9.29 3.80 -11.76
C TYR A 42 10.13 4.97 -12.29
N VAL A 43 11.28 5.20 -11.67
CA VAL A 43 12.23 6.24 -12.07
C VAL A 43 13.54 5.56 -12.43
N ASP A 44 13.97 5.67 -13.70
CA ASP A 44 15.22 5.10 -14.16
C ASP A 44 16.44 6.00 -13.85
N ASN A 45 17.64 5.50 -14.14
CA ASN A 45 18.90 6.20 -13.91
C ASN A 45 19.10 7.45 -14.81
N GLN A 46 18.24 7.67 -15.80
CA GLN A 46 18.18 8.88 -16.62
C GLN A 46 17.03 9.81 -16.14
N HIS A 47 16.44 9.52 -14.97
CA HIS A 47 15.32 10.27 -14.40
C HIS A 47 14.05 10.27 -15.26
N ARG A 48 13.89 9.29 -16.16
CA ARG A 48 12.64 9.11 -16.90
C ARG A 48 11.64 8.41 -16.00
N VAL A 49 10.44 8.96 -15.95
CA VAL A 49 9.35 8.47 -15.09
C VAL A 49 8.38 7.62 -15.91
N ARG A 50 8.00 6.48 -15.35
CA ARG A 50 6.92 5.63 -15.85
C ARG A 50 5.92 5.40 -14.73
N LEU A 51 4.64 5.27 -15.09
CA LEU A 51 3.54 5.17 -14.14
C LEU A 51 2.69 3.93 -14.44
N GLY A 52 1.92 3.50 -13.44
CA GLY A 52 0.94 2.43 -13.59
C GLY A 52 1.53 1.09 -14.00
N ILE A 53 0.86 0.38 -14.88
CA ILE A 53 1.30 -0.92 -15.39
C ILE A 53 2.63 -0.82 -16.16
N ASN A 54 2.87 0.29 -16.85
CA ASN A 54 4.15 0.51 -17.53
C ASN A 54 5.33 0.56 -16.53
N ALA A 55 5.15 1.16 -15.35
CA ALA A 55 6.15 1.14 -14.28
C ALA A 55 6.45 -0.29 -13.81
N VAL A 56 5.41 -1.07 -13.57
CA VAL A 56 5.49 -2.49 -13.16
C VAL A 56 6.23 -3.33 -14.20
N GLN A 57 5.79 -3.25 -15.47
CA GLN A 57 6.39 -4.03 -16.56
C GLN A 57 7.86 -3.65 -16.79
N THR A 58 8.20 -2.36 -16.66
CA THR A 58 9.58 -1.90 -16.80
C THR A 58 10.45 -2.45 -15.67
N PHE A 59 10.00 -2.39 -14.43
CA PHE A 59 10.73 -2.95 -13.29
C PHE A 59 10.94 -4.46 -13.44
N LEU A 60 9.90 -5.20 -13.82
CA LEU A 60 10.01 -6.65 -14.06
C LEU A 60 11.01 -6.99 -15.17
N ARG A 61 11.08 -6.19 -16.22
CA ARG A 61 12.01 -6.41 -17.33
C ARG A 61 13.44 -6.00 -17.01
N GLU A 62 13.65 -4.91 -16.30
CA GLU A 62 14.97 -4.27 -16.16
C GLU A 62 15.62 -4.53 -14.81
N ASP A 63 14.84 -4.69 -13.75
CA ASP A 63 15.35 -4.84 -12.38
C ASP A 63 15.11 -6.21 -11.74
N THR A 64 14.35 -7.10 -12.39
CA THR A 64 14.14 -8.48 -11.94
C THR A 64 15.08 -9.43 -12.71
N GLY A 65 15.65 -10.42 -12.04
CA GLY A 65 16.61 -11.38 -12.62
C GLY A 65 18.05 -10.86 -12.71
N ARG A 66 18.30 -9.62 -12.31
CA ARG A 66 19.66 -9.08 -12.20
C ARG A 66 20.28 -9.39 -10.84
N PRO A 67 21.62 -9.43 -10.75
CA PRO A 67 22.27 -9.54 -9.45
C PRO A 67 21.95 -8.32 -8.58
N VAL A 68 21.72 -8.56 -7.29
CA VAL A 68 21.72 -7.53 -6.25
C VAL A 68 23.15 -7.34 -5.78
N VAL A 69 23.66 -6.11 -5.86
CA VAL A 69 25.04 -5.77 -5.47
C VAL A 69 24.97 -4.66 -4.43
N LEU A 70 25.09 -5.05 -3.16
CA LEU A 70 25.05 -4.08 -2.06
C LEU A 70 26.44 -3.49 -1.83
N GLU A 71 26.56 -2.18 -1.85
CA GLU A 71 27.73 -1.44 -1.42
C GLU A 71 27.43 -0.63 -0.15
N GLU A 72 28.39 -0.60 0.75
CA GLU A 72 28.33 0.26 1.93
C GLU A 72 28.58 1.70 1.55
N LYS A 73 27.71 2.59 2.03
CA LYS A 73 27.80 4.01 1.79
C LYS A 73 27.68 4.79 3.08
N VAL A 74 28.67 5.63 3.34
CA VAL A 74 28.60 6.59 4.46
C VAL A 74 27.60 7.68 4.09
N VAL A 75 26.54 7.81 4.92
CA VAL A 75 25.50 8.84 4.72
C VAL A 75 25.55 9.96 5.75
N GLY A 76 26.38 9.79 6.78
CA GLY A 76 26.60 10.78 7.82
C GLY A 76 27.56 10.27 8.86
N THR A 77 27.87 11.12 9.82
CA THR A 77 28.71 10.80 10.97
C THR A 77 27.96 11.17 12.24
N ILE A 78 28.10 10.35 13.28
CA ILE A 78 27.61 10.64 14.64
C ILE A 78 28.81 10.89 15.52
N GLU A 79 28.88 12.08 16.12
CA GLU A 79 29.90 12.42 17.11
C GLU A 79 29.36 12.13 18.52
N ASN A 80 30.08 11.33 19.26
CA ASN A 80 29.77 11.04 20.65
C ASN A 80 30.97 11.43 21.51
N THR A 81 30.80 12.39 22.40
CA THR A 81 31.84 12.83 23.31
C THR A 81 31.68 12.13 24.67
N VAL A 82 32.65 11.28 24.98
CA VAL A 82 32.68 10.52 26.25
C VAL A 82 33.78 11.11 27.16
N ALA A 83 33.45 11.32 28.43
CA ALA A 83 34.47 11.67 29.40
C ALA A 83 35.41 10.48 29.60
N SER A 84 36.70 10.64 29.36
CA SER A 84 37.67 9.61 29.67
C SER A 84 38.23 9.79 31.09
N GLN A 85 38.48 8.67 31.78
CA GLN A 85 39.29 8.68 32.99
C GLN A 85 40.77 8.68 32.59
N GLY A 86 41.60 9.53 33.25
CA GLY A 86 43.03 9.52 33.01
C GLY A 86 43.68 8.14 33.30
N PHE A 87 44.79 7.88 32.67
CA PHE A 87 45.50 6.60 32.76
C PHE A 87 46.25 6.44 34.11
N GLU A 88 46.44 7.54 34.88
CA GLU A 88 47.08 7.48 36.18
C GLU A 88 46.14 7.99 37.29
N PRO A 89 46.29 7.53 38.55
CA PRO A 89 45.47 8.00 39.67
C PRO A 89 45.70 9.48 39.93
N GLY A 90 44.69 10.30 39.56
CA GLY A 90 44.72 11.77 39.74
C GLY A 90 44.79 12.58 38.45
N GLU A 91 44.93 11.94 37.31
CA GLU A 91 44.80 12.63 36.01
C GLU A 91 43.30 12.77 35.63
N GLN A 92 42.91 14.00 35.33
CA GLN A 92 41.64 14.24 34.64
C GLN A 92 41.84 13.99 33.18
N GLY A 93 41.31 12.86 32.66
CA GLY A 93 41.23 12.64 31.23
C GLY A 93 40.36 13.69 30.55
N GLY A 94 40.85 14.26 29.43
CA GLY A 94 40.04 15.16 28.59
C GLY A 94 38.91 14.42 27.87
N PRO A 95 37.88 15.13 27.39
CA PRO A 95 36.81 14.52 26.61
C PRO A 95 37.37 13.87 25.36
N ILE A 96 37.02 12.61 25.12
CA ILE A 96 37.33 11.90 23.86
C ILE A 96 36.10 11.95 22.98
N THR A 97 36.23 12.54 21.79
CA THR A 97 35.19 12.51 20.79
C THR A 97 35.41 11.30 19.88
N ILE A 98 34.43 10.41 19.87
CA ILE A 98 34.40 9.23 19.01
C ILE A 98 33.45 9.53 17.85
N ILE A 99 33.96 9.43 16.62
CA ILE A 99 33.17 9.65 15.40
C ILE A 99 32.81 8.27 14.83
N TYR A 100 31.51 8.04 14.66
CA TYR A 100 31.00 6.83 14.01
C TYR A 100 30.39 7.20 12.66
N ASP A 101 30.79 6.49 11.64
CA ASP A 101 30.16 6.58 10.32
C ASP A 101 28.79 5.88 10.34
N VAL A 102 27.77 6.58 9.84
CA VAL A 102 26.46 5.98 9.58
C VAL A 102 26.49 5.32 8.22
N LEU A 103 26.53 3.99 8.21
CA LEU A 103 26.58 3.20 6.99
C LEU A 103 25.17 2.75 6.59
N ILE A 104 24.89 2.85 5.29
CA ILE A 104 23.73 2.20 4.67
C ILE A 104 24.22 1.28 3.55
N HIS A 105 23.45 0.22 3.29
CA HIS A 105 23.68 -0.63 2.13
C HIS A 105 22.79 -0.17 0.98
N GLU A 106 23.41 0.20 -0.15
CA GLU A 106 22.72 0.62 -1.37
C GLU A 106 22.98 -0.40 -2.48
N ASP A 107 21.91 -0.86 -3.17
CA ASP A 107 22.08 -1.72 -4.34
C ASP A 107 22.54 -0.88 -5.54
N VAL A 108 23.80 -1.04 -5.91
CA VAL A 108 24.44 -0.24 -6.98
C VAL A 108 24.18 -0.79 -8.38
N ALA A 109 23.64 -2.00 -8.51
CA ALA A 109 23.28 -2.60 -9.79
C ALA A 109 21.87 -2.21 -10.26
N ILE A 110 21.12 -1.43 -9.48
CA ILE A 110 19.76 -0.98 -9.78
C ILE A 110 19.71 -0.13 -11.05
N ARG A 111 18.79 -0.42 -11.96
CA ARG A 111 18.55 0.36 -13.19
C ARG A 111 17.47 1.41 -13.02
N GLY A 112 16.54 1.15 -12.12
CA GLY A 112 15.47 2.06 -11.76
C GLY A 112 14.89 1.73 -10.39
N ARG A 113 14.21 2.70 -9.80
CA ARG A 113 13.55 2.53 -8.50
C ARG A 113 12.04 2.52 -8.68
N LEU A 114 11.41 1.42 -8.25
CA LEU A 114 9.95 1.30 -8.17
C LEU A 114 9.47 1.83 -6.82
N LEU A 115 8.55 2.79 -6.87
CA LEU A 115 7.90 3.38 -5.71
C LEU A 115 6.43 2.96 -5.69
N GLN A 116 5.98 2.47 -4.55
CA GLN A 116 4.62 2.03 -4.29
C GLN A 116 4.10 2.70 -3.03
N SER A 117 2.78 2.80 -2.88
CA SER A 117 2.11 3.24 -1.65
C SER A 117 2.54 4.64 -1.16
N ILE A 118 2.81 5.57 -2.09
CA ILE A 118 3.30 6.93 -1.79
C ILE A 118 2.32 7.68 -0.86
N LYS A 119 1.02 7.44 -0.99
CA LYS A 119 -0.01 8.05 -0.13
C LYS A 119 0.23 7.74 1.36
N THR A 120 0.74 6.54 1.68
CA THR A 120 1.03 6.14 3.06
C THR A 120 2.12 7.01 3.69
N ALA A 121 3.08 7.50 2.92
CA ALA A 121 4.15 8.37 3.39
C ALA A 121 3.64 9.74 3.91
N LEU A 122 2.44 10.17 3.51
CA LEU A 122 1.81 11.39 3.99
C LEU A 122 1.45 11.34 5.48
N ARG A 123 1.37 10.14 6.08
CA ARG A 123 1.11 9.94 7.51
C ARG A 123 2.28 10.33 8.42
N SER A 124 3.45 10.57 7.83
CA SER A 124 4.65 10.95 8.56
C SER A 124 5.08 12.37 8.20
N ALA A 125 5.13 13.26 9.19
CA ALA A 125 5.68 14.60 9.00
C ALA A 125 7.18 14.56 8.67
N ALA A 126 7.90 13.54 9.14
CA ALA A 126 9.34 13.38 8.92
C ALA A 126 9.68 13.00 7.47
N TYR A 127 8.76 12.34 6.75
CA TYR A 127 9.03 11.97 5.37
C TYR A 127 8.77 13.14 4.42
N GLN A 128 9.84 13.69 3.85
CA GLN A 128 9.78 14.81 2.92
C GLN A 128 10.01 14.40 1.47
N GLY A 129 10.60 13.22 1.23
CA GLY A 129 10.93 12.74 -0.09
C GLY A 129 12.03 11.69 -0.06
N THR A 130 12.57 11.38 -1.22
CA THR A 130 13.60 10.34 -1.38
C THR A 130 14.63 10.71 -2.44
N LYS A 131 15.88 10.27 -2.26
CA LYS A 131 16.94 10.43 -3.25
C LYS A 131 16.93 9.23 -4.21
N ILE A 132 16.91 9.49 -5.53
CA ILE A 132 16.96 8.49 -6.59
C ILE A 132 18.07 8.92 -7.56
N PHE A 133 19.09 8.11 -7.74
CA PHE A 133 20.25 8.37 -8.62
C PHE A 133 20.83 9.78 -8.47
N GLY A 134 21.05 10.21 -7.22
CA GLY A 134 21.65 11.51 -6.94
C GLY A 134 20.66 12.69 -6.88
N ARG A 135 19.48 12.60 -7.50
CA ARG A 135 18.44 13.62 -7.46
C ARG A 135 17.48 13.37 -6.29
N TYR A 136 17.17 14.44 -5.55
CA TYR A 136 16.13 14.40 -4.52
C TYR A 136 14.76 14.68 -5.15
N TYR A 137 13.79 13.83 -4.84
CA TYR A 137 12.39 13.98 -5.22
C TYR A 137 11.56 14.22 -3.97
N THR A 138 10.85 15.33 -3.91
CA THR A 138 9.89 15.58 -2.82
C THR A 138 8.67 14.68 -2.97
N ILE A 139 7.93 14.48 -1.88
CA ILE A 139 6.68 13.70 -1.94
C ILE A 139 5.66 14.38 -2.86
N GLU A 140 5.65 15.72 -2.89
CA GLU A 140 4.78 16.51 -3.77
C GLU A 140 5.12 16.26 -5.26
N GLU A 141 6.41 16.21 -5.63
CA GLU A 141 6.83 15.90 -6.99
C GLU A 141 6.38 14.49 -7.41
N LEU A 142 6.53 13.51 -6.51
CA LEU A 142 6.13 12.13 -6.78
C LEU A 142 4.62 12.02 -6.97
N ILE A 143 3.82 12.63 -6.12
CA ILE A 143 2.36 12.67 -6.27
C ILE A 143 1.96 13.44 -7.55
N ALA A 144 2.66 14.54 -7.85
CA ALA A 144 2.39 15.35 -9.04
C ALA A 144 2.60 14.57 -10.35
N PHE A 145 3.49 13.57 -10.40
CA PHE A 145 3.60 12.71 -11.58
C PHE A 145 2.30 11.95 -11.86
N ILE A 146 1.69 11.36 -10.82
CA ILE A 146 0.42 10.63 -10.94
C ILE A 146 -0.70 11.59 -11.35
N LEU A 147 -0.87 12.70 -10.61
CA LEU A 147 -1.95 13.67 -10.86
C LEU A 147 -1.83 14.34 -12.24
N ARG A 148 -0.60 14.56 -12.73
CA ARG A 148 -0.37 15.09 -14.07
C ARG A 148 -0.81 14.11 -15.16
N GLN A 149 -0.54 12.82 -14.99
CA GLN A 149 -1.05 11.82 -15.93
C GLN A 149 -2.57 11.77 -15.92
N VAL A 150 -3.18 11.79 -14.72
CA VAL A 150 -4.65 11.83 -14.59
C VAL A 150 -5.21 13.04 -15.34
N ARG A 151 -4.65 14.24 -15.12
CA ARG A 151 -5.09 15.46 -15.81
C ARG A 151 -4.95 15.33 -17.33
N GLN A 152 -3.78 14.92 -17.83
CA GLN A 152 -3.52 14.78 -19.26
C GLN A 152 -4.47 13.78 -19.93
N ARG A 153 -4.75 12.64 -19.30
CA ARG A 153 -5.71 11.64 -19.79
C ARG A 153 -7.13 12.19 -19.80
N SER A 154 -7.50 12.94 -18.74
CA SER A 154 -8.81 13.60 -18.67
C SER A 154 -8.98 14.63 -19.79
N GLU A 155 -8.01 15.50 -20.00
CA GLU A 155 -8.04 16.50 -21.07
C GLU A 155 -8.09 15.86 -22.45
N GLN A 156 -7.36 14.76 -22.66
CA GLN A 156 -7.37 14.02 -23.92
C GLN A 156 -8.74 13.39 -24.21
N GLN A 157 -9.36 12.74 -23.20
CA GLN A 157 -10.67 12.08 -23.37
C GLN A 157 -11.81 13.10 -23.51
N LEU A 158 -11.77 14.17 -22.71
CA LEU A 158 -12.85 15.17 -22.66
C LEU A 158 -12.72 16.25 -23.75
N GLY A 159 -11.58 16.33 -24.44
CA GLY A 159 -11.33 17.34 -25.48
C GLY A 159 -11.26 18.78 -24.99
N GLN A 160 -11.07 18.99 -23.68
CA GLN A 160 -11.02 20.33 -23.06
C GLN A 160 -10.06 20.39 -21.89
N SER A 161 -9.63 21.60 -21.51
CA SER A 161 -8.75 21.80 -20.38
C SER A 161 -9.45 21.51 -19.04
N VAL A 162 -8.76 20.83 -18.14
CA VAL A 162 -9.24 20.48 -16.79
C VAL A 162 -8.35 21.18 -15.75
N GLN A 163 -8.91 22.20 -15.10
CA GLN A 163 -8.17 23.04 -14.15
C GLN A 163 -8.68 22.90 -12.71
N GLN A 164 -9.86 22.32 -12.53
CA GLN A 164 -10.55 22.24 -11.25
C GLN A 164 -10.70 20.78 -10.83
N VAL A 165 -10.39 20.46 -9.56
CA VAL A 165 -10.40 19.09 -9.07
C VAL A 165 -10.90 19.00 -7.63
N PHE A 166 -11.77 18.01 -7.37
CA PHE A 166 -12.02 17.46 -6.05
C PHE A 166 -11.20 16.18 -5.87
N ILE A 167 -10.37 16.15 -4.82
CA ILE A 167 -9.52 15.00 -4.51
C ILE A 167 -10.06 14.31 -3.26
N GLY A 168 -10.22 12.98 -3.33
CA GLY A 168 -10.55 12.15 -2.18
C GLY A 168 -9.43 12.17 -1.14
N ARG A 169 -9.80 12.28 0.15
CA ARG A 169 -8.89 12.11 1.27
C ARG A 169 -9.50 11.16 2.31
N PRO A 170 -8.72 10.43 3.10
CA PRO A 170 -9.27 9.75 4.28
C PRO A 170 -9.90 10.77 5.24
N VAL A 171 -10.73 10.35 6.16
CA VAL A 171 -11.29 11.26 7.18
C VAL A 171 -10.15 11.94 7.94
N THR A 172 -9.12 11.16 8.28
CA THR A 172 -7.87 11.66 8.86
C THR A 172 -6.67 10.92 8.29
N PHE A 173 -5.60 11.64 7.91
CA PHE A 173 -4.31 11.02 7.58
C PHE A 173 -3.55 10.59 8.83
N SER A 174 -3.73 11.33 9.93
CA SER A 174 -3.08 11.13 11.21
C SER A 174 -3.96 11.63 12.35
N HIS A 175 -3.81 11.04 13.54
CA HIS A 175 -4.41 11.58 14.77
C HIS A 175 -3.78 12.90 15.21
N ASP A 176 -2.56 13.20 14.77
CA ASP A 176 -1.91 14.49 14.95
C ASP A 176 -2.49 15.47 13.92
N GLN A 177 -3.15 16.53 14.41
CA GLN A 177 -3.83 17.53 13.56
C GLN A 177 -2.86 18.28 12.64
N GLU A 178 -1.62 18.53 13.07
CA GLU A 178 -0.64 19.21 12.24
C GLU A 178 -0.15 18.31 11.11
N VAL A 179 0.07 17.02 11.39
CA VAL A 179 0.42 16.02 10.36
C VAL A 179 -0.72 15.86 9.36
N ASP A 180 -1.97 15.84 9.83
CA ASP A 180 -3.16 15.76 8.98
C ASP A 180 -3.27 16.96 8.04
N ARG A 181 -3.11 18.18 8.58
CA ARG A 181 -3.11 19.43 7.81
C ARG A 181 -1.97 19.46 6.77
N LEU A 182 -0.77 19.07 7.18
CA LEU A 182 0.40 19.02 6.29
C LEU A 182 0.22 18.00 5.15
N ALA A 183 -0.41 16.86 5.41
CA ALA A 183 -0.71 15.87 4.40
C ALA A 183 -1.62 16.41 3.29
N GLU A 184 -2.72 17.10 3.68
CA GLU A 184 -3.61 17.76 2.72
C GLU A 184 -2.88 18.85 1.93
N GLU A 185 -2.06 19.66 2.61
CA GLU A 185 -1.29 20.74 1.96
C GLU A 185 -0.28 20.19 0.95
N LYS A 186 0.39 19.06 1.25
CA LYS A 186 1.28 18.38 0.31
C LYS A 186 0.55 17.90 -0.94
N ILE A 187 -0.65 17.30 -0.80
CA ILE A 187 -1.46 16.88 -1.95
C ILE A 187 -1.91 18.11 -2.76
N ARG A 188 -2.32 19.18 -2.10
CA ARG A 188 -2.71 20.45 -2.76
C ARG A 188 -1.57 21.01 -3.61
N ARG A 189 -0.36 21.08 -3.05
CA ARG A 189 0.84 21.51 -3.79
C ARG A 189 1.15 20.58 -4.95
N ALA A 190 1.04 19.27 -4.76
CA ALA A 190 1.24 18.29 -5.83
C ALA A 190 0.24 18.48 -6.98
N ALA A 191 -1.04 18.72 -6.67
CA ALA A 191 -2.07 19.00 -7.66
C ALA A 191 -1.79 20.31 -8.43
N GLN A 192 -1.33 21.35 -7.73
CA GLN A 192 -0.90 22.60 -8.36
C GLN A 192 0.29 22.39 -9.29
N GLN A 193 1.29 21.59 -8.88
CA GLN A 193 2.42 21.19 -9.73
C GLN A 193 1.99 20.34 -10.94
N ALA A 194 0.89 19.60 -10.82
CA ALA A 194 0.29 18.87 -11.92
C ALA A 194 -0.49 19.78 -12.89
N GLY A 195 -0.74 21.05 -12.51
CA GLY A 195 -1.39 22.09 -13.32
C GLY A 195 -2.85 22.33 -13.02
N PHE A 196 -3.37 21.82 -11.89
CA PHE A 196 -4.69 22.22 -11.39
C PHE A 196 -4.58 23.60 -10.70
N THR A 197 -5.55 24.47 -10.95
CA THR A 197 -5.58 25.83 -10.37
C THR A 197 -6.54 25.91 -9.17
N GLN A 198 -7.58 25.08 -9.17
CA GLN A 198 -8.52 24.98 -8.05
C GLN A 198 -8.53 23.53 -7.55
N VAL A 199 -8.25 23.36 -6.25
CA VAL A 199 -8.09 22.06 -5.61
C VAL A 199 -8.87 22.05 -4.31
N ASP A 200 -9.90 21.22 -4.28
CA ASP A 200 -10.72 20.99 -3.09
C ASP A 200 -10.69 19.53 -2.68
N PHE A 201 -11.05 19.26 -1.43
CA PHE A 201 -11.00 17.92 -0.86
C PHE A 201 -12.36 17.50 -0.33
N MET A 202 -12.59 16.20 -0.39
CA MET A 202 -13.75 15.56 0.22
C MET A 202 -13.31 14.25 0.90
N PRO A 203 -13.82 13.94 2.09
CA PRO A 203 -13.56 12.65 2.70
C PRO A 203 -14.07 11.50 1.81
N GLU A 204 -13.22 10.52 1.55
CA GLU A 204 -13.52 9.35 0.69
C GLU A 204 -14.80 8.62 1.10
N PRO A 205 -15.06 8.37 2.41
CA PRO A 205 -16.32 7.71 2.81
C PRO A 205 -17.55 8.58 2.57
N VAL A 206 -17.41 9.92 2.65
CA VAL A 206 -18.51 10.82 2.31
C VAL A 206 -18.77 10.80 0.82
N ALA A 207 -17.73 10.73 0.00
CA ALA A 207 -17.86 10.56 -1.45
C ALA A 207 -18.55 9.22 -1.80
N ALA A 208 -18.13 8.11 -1.21
CA ALA A 208 -18.77 6.81 -1.41
C ALA A 208 -20.27 6.84 -1.03
N ALA A 209 -20.59 7.48 0.09
CA ALA A 209 -21.97 7.68 0.50
C ALA A 209 -22.75 8.60 -0.45
N THR A 210 -22.13 9.68 -0.97
CA THR A 210 -22.76 10.56 -1.98
C THR A 210 -23.15 9.78 -3.22
N TYR A 211 -22.26 8.90 -3.69
CA TYR A 211 -22.54 8.02 -4.83
C TYR A 211 -23.74 7.11 -4.59
N TYR A 212 -23.81 6.50 -3.38
CA TYR A 212 -24.92 5.63 -3.00
C TYR A 212 -26.24 6.41 -2.88
N VAL A 213 -26.25 7.50 -2.10
CA VAL A 213 -27.45 8.30 -1.83
C VAL A 213 -28.01 8.94 -3.11
N ASN A 214 -27.15 9.34 -4.05
CA ASN A 214 -27.60 9.87 -5.35
C ASN A 214 -28.42 8.86 -6.16
N ARG A 215 -28.23 7.55 -5.92
CA ARG A 215 -28.94 6.46 -6.59
C ARG A 215 -30.14 5.97 -5.79
N SER A 216 -30.13 6.13 -4.47
CA SER A 216 -31.16 5.69 -3.54
C SER A 216 -31.39 6.76 -2.47
N PRO A 217 -32.13 7.85 -2.78
CA PRO A 217 -32.28 8.99 -1.89
C PRO A 217 -33.25 8.65 -0.75
N GLN A 218 -32.72 8.15 0.35
CA GLN A 218 -33.45 7.82 1.58
C GLN A 218 -32.67 8.27 2.81
N ASP A 219 -33.38 8.52 3.92
CA ASP A 219 -32.74 8.75 5.22
C ASP A 219 -32.26 7.39 5.76
N GLN A 220 -30.96 7.19 5.81
CA GLN A 220 -30.35 5.91 6.21
C GLN A 220 -29.06 6.14 7.02
N THR A 221 -28.78 5.21 7.91
CA THR A 221 -27.47 5.11 8.58
C THR A 221 -26.59 4.12 7.81
N LEU A 222 -25.46 4.62 7.31
CA LEU A 222 -24.55 3.85 6.47
C LEU A 222 -23.25 3.54 7.24
N LEU A 223 -22.74 2.34 7.05
CA LEU A 223 -21.32 2.02 7.31
C LEU A 223 -20.59 1.96 5.98
N VAL A 224 -19.65 2.88 5.76
CA VAL A 224 -18.69 2.77 4.66
C VAL A 224 -17.53 1.91 5.15
N PHE A 225 -17.25 0.84 4.41
CA PHE A 225 -16.18 -0.12 4.63
C PHE A 225 -15.21 -0.01 3.46
N ASP A 226 -14.22 0.87 3.58
CA ASP A 226 -13.22 1.09 2.54
C ASP A 226 -11.95 0.29 2.83
N PHE A 227 -11.80 -0.85 2.14
CA PHE A 227 -10.72 -1.78 2.38
C PHE A 227 -9.72 -1.78 1.22
N GLY A 228 -8.73 -0.93 1.34
CA GLY A 228 -7.65 -0.74 0.37
C GLY A 228 -6.49 -1.74 0.48
N GLY A 229 -5.36 -1.40 -0.17
CA GLY A 229 -4.13 -2.19 -0.10
C GLY A 229 -3.37 -2.02 1.20
N GLY A 230 -3.36 -0.83 1.79
CA GLY A 230 -2.56 -0.54 2.99
C GLY A 230 -3.37 -0.37 4.28
N THR A 231 -4.68 -0.09 4.19
CA THR A 231 -5.54 0.17 5.35
C THR A 231 -6.99 -0.18 5.08
N LEU A 232 -7.72 -0.35 6.17
CA LEU A 232 -9.17 -0.36 6.19
C LEU A 232 -9.66 0.90 6.89
N ASP A 233 -10.44 1.72 6.20
CA ASP A 233 -11.10 2.89 6.75
C ASP A 233 -12.59 2.59 6.93
N LEU A 234 -13.06 2.72 8.18
CA LEU A 234 -14.43 2.48 8.60
C LEU A 234 -15.09 3.79 8.98
N THR A 235 -16.24 4.12 8.40
CA THR A 235 -16.95 5.35 8.72
C THR A 235 -18.44 5.10 8.82
N VAL A 236 -19.03 5.47 9.96
CA VAL A 236 -20.47 5.52 10.13
C VAL A 236 -20.95 6.92 9.83
N LEU A 237 -21.94 7.02 8.97
CA LEU A 237 -22.53 8.30 8.60
C LEU A 237 -24.04 8.19 8.43
N ARG A 238 -24.74 9.33 8.58
CA ARG A 238 -26.17 9.47 8.30
C ARG A 238 -26.34 10.16 6.96
N GLY A 239 -26.85 9.44 5.98
CA GLY A 239 -27.31 9.99 4.71
C GLY A 239 -28.75 10.45 4.80
N ARG A 240 -29.05 11.60 4.21
CA ARG A 240 -30.41 12.12 4.10
C ARG A 240 -30.88 12.12 2.67
N ALA A 241 -32.17 11.93 2.46
CA ALA A 241 -32.80 12.00 1.14
C ALA A 241 -32.54 13.34 0.41
N THR A 242 -32.23 14.40 1.15
CA THR A 242 -31.84 15.71 0.62
C THR A 242 -30.41 15.76 0.03
N GLY A 243 -29.66 14.64 0.10
CA GLY A 243 -28.26 14.58 -0.32
C GLY A 243 -27.24 15.01 0.74
N GLN A 244 -27.69 15.50 1.90
CA GLN A 244 -26.79 15.85 3.00
C GLN A 244 -26.29 14.59 3.71
N GLN A 245 -25.01 14.61 4.10
CA GLN A 245 -24.38 13.53 4.87
C GLN A 245 -23.74 14.10 6.12
N GLN A 246 -23.84 13.34 7.21
CA GLN A 246 -23.21 13.65 8.49
C GLN A 246 -22.37 12.46 8.94
N VAL A 247 -21.07 12.67 9.05
CA VAL A 247 -20.17 11.67 9.67
C VAL A 247 -20.45 11.62 11.17
N LEU A 248 -20.73 10.43 11.69
CA LEU A 248 -20.97 10.16 13.10
C LEU A 248 -19.70 9.68 13.79
N SER A 249 -18.94 8.81 13.14
CA SER A 249 -17.68 8.28 13.63
C SER A 249 -16.81 7.79 12.48
N SER A 250 -15.50 7.71 12.70
CA SER A 250 -14.54 7.11 11.77
C SER A 250 -13.41 6.42 12.55
N VAL A 251 -13.00 5.23 12.08
CA VAL A 251 -11.90 4.43 12.66
C VAL A 251 -11.06 3.88 11.52
N GLY A 252 -9.75 4.11 11.59
CA GLY A 252 -8.77 3.47 10.71
C GLY A 252 -8.20 2.21 11.35
N VAL A 253 -8.21 1.10 10.63
CA VAL A 253 -7.58 -0.16 11.03
C VAL A 253 -6.33 -0.38 10.20
N LEU A 254 -5.19 -0.59 10.86
CA LEU A 254 -3.92 -0.85 10.19
C LEU A 254 -3.88 -2.32 9.70
N VAL A 255 -4.72 -2.59 8.72
CA VAL A 255 -4.78 -3.85 7.97
C VAL A 255 -5.15 -3.50 6.54
N GLY A 256 -4.36 -3.98 5.58
CA GLY A 256 -4.61 -3.79 4.16
C GLY A 256 -4.40 -5.07 3.35
N GLY A 257 -4.60 -4.97 2.06
CA GLY A 257 -4.35 -6.06 1.12
C GLY A 257 -2.91 -6.57 1.16
N ASP A 258 -1.95 -5.67 1.46
CA ASP A 258 -0.52 -6.00 1.57
C ASP A 258 -0.24 -6.91 2.78
N ASP A 259 -0.95 -6.72 3.91
CA ASP A 259 -0.83 -7.61 5.08
C ASP A 259 -1.38 -9.00 4.79
N LEU A 260 -2.42 -9.10 3.94
CA LEU A 260 -2.94 -10.39 3.50
C LEU A 260 -1.96 -11.13 2.59
N ASP A 261 -1.20 -10.41 1.75
CA ASP A 261 -0.12 -10.98 0.95
C ASP A 261 1.04 -11.45 1.83
N SER A 262 1.40 -10.67 2.85
CA SER A 262 2.39 -11.06 3.86
C SER A 262 1.96 -12.31 4.64
N ALA A 263 0.68 -12.44 5.00
CA ALA A 263 0.15 -13.64 5.66
C ALA A 263 0.24 -14.89 4.76
N ILE A 264 -0.01 -14.76 3.46
CA ILE A 264 0.20 -15.85 2.48
C ILE A 264 1.69 -16.18 2.38
N MET A 265 2.54 -15.16 2.25
CA MET A 265 4.00 -15.35 2.20
C MET A 265 4.49 -16.12 3.42
N HIS A 266 4.17 -15.65 4.61
CA HIS A 266 4.62 -16.24 5.87
C HIS A 266 4.11 -17.66 6.06
N GLY A 267 2.80 -17.89 5.90
CA GLY A 267 2.16 -19.15 6.28
C GLY A 267 2.16 -20.22 5.21
N LYS A 268 2.30 -19.86 3.91
CA LYS A 268 2.18 -20.80 2.80
C LYS A 268 3.41 -20.88 1.92
N VAL A 269 3.98 -19.73 1.57
CA VAL A 269 5.06 -19.66 0.58
C VAL A 269 6.44 -19.77 1.25
N GLY A 270 6.60 -19.17 2.43
CA GLY A 270 7.87 -19.15 3.18
C GLY A 270 8.53 -20.51 3.37
N PRO A 271 7.81 -21.61 3.65
CA PRO A 271 8.41 -22.94 3.75
C PRO A 271 9.22 -23.36 2.52
N TYR A 272 8.83 -22.95 1.30
CA TYR A 272 9.57 -23.21 0.07
C TYR A 272 10.90 -22.45 -0.01
N PHE A 273 11.08 -21.46 0.84
CA PHE A 273 12.30 -20.68 1.01
C PHE A 273 13.02 -21.00 2.33
N GLY A 274 12.66 -22.12 2.97
CA GLY A 274 13.35 -22.65 4.13
C GLY A 274 12.95 -22.09 5.48
N THR A 275 11.85 -21.28 5.60
CA THR A 275 11.45 -20.69 6.88
C THR A 275 11.06 -21.69 7.96
N GLN A 276 10.75 -22.95 7.59
CA GLN A 276 10.50 -24.05 8.52
C GLN A 276 11.67 -25.02 8.64
N SER A 277 12.80 -24.70 8.02
CA SER A 277 13.99 -25.54 8.01
C SER A 277 14.88 -25.28 9.22
N ALA A 278 15.80 -26.21 9.48
CA ALA A 278 16.79 -26.09 10.53
C ALA A 278 18.21 -26.09 9.94
N ILE A 279 19.11 -25.34 10.55
CA ILE A 279 20.50 -25.16 10.10
C ILE A 279 21.46 -25.50 11.23
N ASP A 280 22.45 -26.36 11.00
CA ASP A 280 23.56 -26.58 11.94
C ASP A 280 24.64 -25.51 11.74
N VAL A 281 24.38 -24.31 12.28
CA VAL A 281 25.29 -23.15 12.14
C VAL A 281 26.59 -23.30 12.92
N ASN A 282 26.62 -24.16 13.96
CA ASN A 282 27.75 -24.30 14.88
C ASN A 282 28.56 -25.57 14.64
N PHE A 283 28.20 -26.40 13.65
CA PHE A 283 28.87 -27.69 13.33
C PHE A 283 28.94 -28.66 14.52
N ASN A 284 28.00 -28.56 15.44
CA ASN A 284 27.99 -29.37 16.68
C ASN A 284 26.86 -30.42 16.71
N GLY A 285 26.18 -30.63 15.59
CA GLY A 285 25.04 -31.55 15.47
C GLY A 285 23.76 -31.06 16.19
N ARG A 286 23.71 -29.79 16.56
CA ARG A 286 22.52 -29.14 17.16
C ARG A 286 21.96 -28.05 16.20
N PRO A 287 21.11 -28.45 15.26
CA PRO A 287 20.53 -27.48 14.32
C PRO A 287 19.63 -26.47 15.07
N ILE A 288 19.69 -25.23 14.65
CA ILE A 288 18.77 -24.18 15.08
C ILE A 288 17.69 -23.98 14.03
N ALA A 289 16.52 -23.50 14.45
CA ALA A 289 15.47 -23.12 13.52
C ALA A 289 15.92 -21.95 12.61
N PHE A 290 15.25 -21.79 11.48
CA PHE A 290 15.47 -20.66 10.60
C PHE A 290 15.32 -19.35 11.39
N PRO A 291 16.27 -18.40 11.27
CA PRO A 291 16.25 -17.16 12.07
C PRO A 291 15.04 -16.28 11.75
N GLU A 292 14.32 -15.84 12.77
CA GLU A 292 13.09 -15.05 12.66
C GLU A 292 13.33 -13.72 11.90
N HIS A 293 14.44 -13.03 12.17
CA HIS A 293 14.78 -11.79 11.48
C HIS A 293 14.98 -11.96 9.96
N LEU A 294 15.34 -13.16 9.48
CA LEU A 294 15.39 -13.45 8.03
C LEU A 294 14.00 -13.75 7.48
N ALA A 295 13.12 -14.37 8.28
CA ALA A 295 11.74 -14.61 7.89
C ALA A 295 10.98 -13.29 7.75
N GLU A 296 11.17 -12.34 8.65
CA GLU A 296 10.58 -10.99 8.59
C GLU A 296 10.99 -10.23 7.31
N LEU A 297 12.20 -10.44 6.80
CA LEU A 297 12.65 -9.84 5.55
C LEU A 297 11.92 -10.39 4.31
N LEU A 298 11.22 -11.52 4.44
CA LEU A 298 10.39 -12.09 3.38
C LEU A 298 8.95 -11.54 3.37
N ASP A 299 8.52 -10.84 4.40
CA ASP A 299 7.13 -10.36 4.54
C ASP A 299 6.77 -9.29 3.52
N GLN A 300 7.77 -8.61 2.96
CA GLN A 300 7.58 -7.57 1.95
C GLN A 300 8.67 -7.68 0.86
N TRP A 301 8.27 -7.52 -0.40
CA TRP A 301 9.24 -7.62 -1.50
C TRP A 301 10.37 -6.58 -1.42
N GLN A 302 10.12 -5.42 -0.83
CA GLN A 302 11.11 -4.34 -0.66
C GLN A 302 12.23 -4.70 0.31
N THR A 303 11.98 -5.60 1.26
CA THR A 303 12.94 -6.02 2.28
C THR A 303 13.76 -7.25 1.86
N ILE A 304 13.29 -8.02 0.88
CA ILE A 304 13.97 -9.23 0.38
C ILE A 304 15.44 -8.96 -0.06
N PRO A 305 15.78 -7.85 -0.73
CA PRO A 305 17.18 -7.57 -1.08
C PRO A 305 18.11 -7.47 0.13
N ALA A 306 17.61 -7.14 1.33
CA ALA A 306 18.43 -7.11 2.55
C ALA A 306 18.93 -8.50 2.99
N LEU A 307 18.36 -9.58 2.48
CA LEU A 307 18.90 -10.94 2.64
C LEU A 307 20.28 -11.12 2.00
N THR A 308 20.65 -10.26 1.05
CA THR A 308 21.99 -10.31 0.41
C THR A 308 23.08 -9.61 1.23
N ARG A 309 22.76 -9.01 2.37
CA ARG A 309 23.76 -8.48 3.30
C ARG A 309 24.70 -9.61 3.73
N PRO A 310 26.01 -9.35 3.89
CA PRO A 310 27.00 -10.40 4.14
C PRO A 310 26.64 -11.34 5.30
N GLU A 311 26.15 -10.79 6.41
CA GLU A 311 25.73 -11.55 7.59
C GLU A 311 24.55 -12.51 7.31
N ASN A 312 23.55 -12.03 6.57
CA ASN A 312 22.36 -12.80 6.23
C ASN A 312 22.70 -13.87 5.18
N LEU A 313 23.47 -13.48 4.15
CA LEU A 313 23.87 -14.38 3.07
C LEU A 313 24.73 -15.54 3.59
N GLN A 314 25.62 -15.31 4.57
CA GLN A 314 26.37 -16.36 5.22
C GLN A 314 25.46 -17.40 5.89
N ILE A 315 24.37 -16.97 6.54
CA ILE A 315 23.40 -17.89 7.15
C ILE A 315 22.72 -18.73 6.07
N ILE A 316 22.28 -18.09 4.99
CA ILE A 316 21.63 -18.77 3.85
C ILE A 316 22.59 -19.79 3.23
N GLN A 317 23.86 -19.43 2.99
CA GLN A 317 24.88 -20.32 2.44
C GLN A 317 25.17 -21.50 3.37
N ARG A 318 25.17 -21.26 4.69
CA ARG A 318 25.25 -22.36 5.67
C ARG A 318 24.03 -23.28 5.58
N GLY A 319 22.83 -22.72 5.36
CA GLY A 319 21.62 -23.50 5.12
C GLY A 319 21.73 -24.36 3.86
N ILE A 320 22.34 -23.87 2.79
CA ILE A 320 22.61 -24.63 1.57
C ILE A 320 23.60 -25.81 1.86
N GLN A 321 24.57 -25.57 2.73
CA GLN A 321 25.63 -26.55 3.00
C GLN A 321 25.23 -27.54 4.09
N TYR A 322 24.57 -27.10 5.17
CA TYR A 322 24.34 -27.87 6.40
C TYR A 322 22.86 -27.85 6.86
N GLY A 323 21.96 -27.27 6.10
CA GLY A 323 20.52 -27.28 6.38
C GLY A 323 19.86 -28.60 5.96
N ASN A 324 18.71 -28.87 6.54
CA ASN A 324 17.92 -30.08 6.23
C ASN A 324 17.12 -29.93 4.92
N ASP A 325 17.03 -28.72 4.34
CA ASP A 325 16.39 -28.47 3.04
C ASP A 325 17.27 -27.58 2.14
N ARG A 326 18.23 -28.19 1.50
CA ARG A 326 19.17 -27.51 0.61
C ARG A 326 18.47 -26.81 -0.58
N VAL A 327 17.39 -27.41 -1.08
CA VAL A 327 16.65 -26.85 -2.24
C VAL A 327 16.00 -25.55 -1.87
N ALA A 328 15.33 -25.50 -0.71
CA ALA A 328 14.69 -24.29 -0.22
C ALA A 328 15.69 -23.15 0.02
N PHE A 329 16.86 -23.44 0.61
CA PHE A 329 17.90 -22.43 0.81
C PHE A 329 18.51 -21.91 -0.49
N LYS A 330 18.66 -22.74 -1.51
CA LYS A 330 19.08 -22.30 -2.86
C LYS A 330 18.04 -21.40 -3.51
N ALA A 331 16.76 -21.76 -3.39
CA ALA A 331 15.67 -20.94 -3.87
C ALA A 331 15.64 -19.55 -3.15
N LEU A 332 15.90 -19.54 -1.83
CA LEU A 332 16.00 -18.30 -1.05
C LEU A 332 17.18 -17.44 -1.50
N GLU A 333 18.37 -18.03 -1.69
CA GLU A 333 19.54 -17.31 -2.21
C GLU A 333 19.22 -16.70 -3.57
N THR A 334 18.61 -17.46 -4.47
CA THR A 334 18.23 -17.00 -5.81
C THR A 334 17.18 -15.89 -5.74
N LEU A 335 16.15 -16.04 -4.88
CA LEU A 335 15.12 -15.01 -4.68
C LEU A 335 15.74 -13.67 -4.30
N ALA A 336 16.68 -13.67 -3.36
CA ALA A 336 17.33 -12.46 -2.86
C ALA A 336 18.36 -11.93 -3.86
N THR A 337 19.32 -12.76 -4.30
CA THR A 337 20.46 -12.31 -5.12
C THR A 337 20.08 -11.91 -6.54
N LYS A 338 18.92 -12.36 -7.05
CA LYS A 338 18.39 -12.06 -8.39
C LYS A 338 17.21 -11.09 -8.37
N ASN A 339 16.93 -10.47 -7.23
CA ASN A 339 15.84 -9.50 -7.07
C ASN A 339 14.47 -10.00 -7.56
N TYR A 340 14.13 -11.25 -7.25
CA TYR A 340 12.85 -11.86 -7.66
C TYR A 340 11.69 -11.57 -6.70
N GLY A 341 11.92 -10.85 -5.60
CA GLY A 341 10.92 -10.58 -4.58
C GLY A 341 9.62 -9.98 -5.12
N PHE A 342 9.73 -8.96 -5.97
CA PHE A 342 8.54 -8.32 -6.57
C PHE A 342 7.75 -9.28 -7.46
N ALA A 343 8.42 -10.10 -8.26
CA ALA A 343 7.76 -11.10 -9.10
C ALA A 343 7.00 -12.15 -8.26
N LEU A 344 7.58 -12.57 -7.13
CA LEU A 344 6.92 -13.46 -6.17
C LEU A 344 5.66 -12.83 -5.59
N PHE A 345 5.73 -11.58 -5.13
CA PHE A 345 4.57 -10.89 -4.57
C PHE A 345 3.48 -10.60 -5.60
N GLN A 346 3.84 -10.39 -6.87
CA GLN A 346 2.84 -10.32 -7.96
C GLN A 346 2.09 -11.65 -8.13
N ALA A 347 2.78 -12.79 -8.00
CA ALA A 347 2.14 -14.10 -8.06
C ALA A 347 1.24 -14.36 -6.84
N ILE A 348 1.64 -13.91 -5.65
CA ILE A 348 0.84 -13.98 -4.42
C ILE A 348 -0.41 -13.09 -4.54
N GLU A 349 -0.26 -11.83 -4.95
CA GLU A 349 -1.38 -10.89 -5.16
C GLU A 349 -2.38 -11.47 -6.17
N GLN A 350 -1.88 -12.03 -7.28
CA GLN A 350 -2.75 -12.63 -8.29
C GLN A 350 -3.56 -13.81 -7.71
N ALA A 351 -2.92 -14.73 -6.98
CA ALA A 351 -3.61 -15.85 -6.35
C ALA A 351 -4.65 -15.38 -5.33
N LYS A 352 -4.33 -14.37 -4.50
CA LYS A 352 -5.29 -13.75 -3.57
C LYS A 352 -6.51 -13.19 -4.30
N ARG A 353 -6.32 -12.52 -5.43
CA ARG A 353 -7.40 -11.96 -6.25
C ARG A 353 -8.28 -13.06 -6.84
N GLU A 354 -7.69 -14.14 -7.37
CA GLU A 354 -8.41 -15.28 -7.90
C GLU A 354 -9.26 -15.98 -6.84
N LEU A 355 -8.78 -16.08 -5.59
CA LEU A 355 -9.53 -16.64 -4.46
C LEU A 355 -10.79 -15.84 -4.09
N SER A 356 -10.94 -14.60 -4.54
CA SER A 356 -12.19 -13.86 -4.40
C SER A 356 -13.32 -14.47 -5.26
N GLN A 357 -12.98 -15.11 -6.38
CA GLN A 357 -13.94 -15.70 -7.31
C GLN A 357 -13.90 -17.23 -7.32
N GLN A 358 -12.72 -17.84 -7.08
CA GLN A 358 -12.48 -19.28 -7.15
C GLN A 358 -12.26 -19.87 -5.75
N LEU A 359 -12.44 -21.19 -5.61
CA LEU A 359 -12.21 -21.90 -4.34
C LEU A 359 -10.72 -22.25 -4.13
N THR A 360 -9.96 -22.33 -5.21
CA THR A 360 -8.52 -22.63 -5.22
C THR A 360 -7.80 -21.75 -6.22
N SER A 361 -6.56 -21.46 -5.95
CA SER A 361 -5.63 -20.82 -6.88
C SER A 361 -4.22 -21.40 -6.71
N THR A 362 -3.34 -21.18 -7.66
CA THR A 362 -1.97 -21.67 -7.60
C THR A 362 -0.97 -20.53 -7.70
N ILE A 363 -0.17 -20.35 -6.67
CA ILE A 363 0.96 -19.41 -6.67
C ILE A 363 2.08 -20.07 -7.46
N ARG A 364 2.49 -19.48 -8.59
CA ARG A 364 3.53 -20.03 -9.46
C ARG A 364 4.64 -19.01 -9.67
N LEU A 365 5.89 -19.48 -9.44
CA LEU A 365 7.09 -18.77 -9.83
C LEU A 365 8.14 -19.80 -10.26
N GLN A 366 8.47 -19.81 -11.54
CA GLN A 366 9.43 -20.74 -12.12
C GLN A 366 10.57 -19.95 -12.76
N LEU A 367 11.64 -19.77 -12.01
CA LEU A 367 12.78 -18.93 -12.35
C LEU A 367 14.06 -19.56 -11.76
N GLU A 368 15.00 -19.96 -12.59
CA GLU A 368 16.28 -20.55 -12.17
C GLU A 368 16.09 -21.68 -11.12
N GLU A 369 16.62 -21.50 -9.91
CA GLU A 369 16.50 -22.46 -8.80
C GLU A 369 15.14 -22.42 -8.09
N ILE A 370 14.26 -21.47 -8.47
CA ILE A 370 12.91 -21.33 -7.88
C ILE A 370 11.92 -22.11 -8.72
N GLN A 371 11.39 -23.20 -8.17
CA GLN A 371 10.38 -24.05 -8.80
C GLN A 371 9.10 -24.06 -7.93
N LEU A 372 8.54 -22.87 -7.71
CA LEU A 372 7.36 -22.70 -6.88
C LEU A 372 6.08 -22.98 -7.69
N ALA A 373 5.27 -23.93 -7.20
CA ALA A 373 3.92 -24.21 -7.69
C ALA A 373 3.07 -24.68 -6.51
N VAL A 374 2.42 -23.75 -5.82
CA VAL A 374 1.73 -24.01 -4.56
C VAL A 374 0.25 -23.73 -4.72
N GLU A 375 -0.56 -24.76 -4.53
CA GLU A 375 -2.00 -24.61 -4.45
C GLU A 375 -2.39 -23.98 -3.10
N LEU A 376 -3.24 -22.98 -3.15
CA LEU A 376 -3.84 -22.29 -2.00
C LEU A 376 -5.35 -22.36 -2.13
N SER A 377 -6.02 -23.01 -1.17
CA SER A 377 -7.48 -22.98 -1.09
C SER A 377 -7.98 -21.73 -0.37
N ARG A 378 -9.22 -21.32 -0.67
CA ARG A 378 -9.90 -20.22 0.03
C ARG A 378 -10.04 -20.49 1.54
N GLU A 379 -10.25 -21.76 1.92
CA GLU A 379 -10.33 -22.16 3.33
C GLU A 379 -8.98 -21.97 4.03
N GLU A 380 -7.90 -22.39 3.38
CA GLU A 380 -6.54 -22.21 3.91
C GLU A 380 -6.18 -20.71 4.00
N PHE A 381 -6.48 -19.93 2.96
CA PHE A 381 -6.32 -18.48 2.99
C PHE A 381 -7.09 -17.84 4.15
N ASN A 382 -8.36 -18.24 4.37
CA ASN A 382 -9.17 -17.74 5.49
C ASN A 382 -8.57 -18.07 6.87
N ARG A 383 -7.80 -19.17 7.00
CA ARG A 383 -7.06 -19.50 8.23
C ARG A 383 -5.85 -18.62 8.39
N LEU A 384 -5.08 -18.41 7.31
CA LEU A 384 -3.89 -17.58 7.31
C LEU A 384 -4.18 -16.14 7.75
N ILE A 385 -5.27 -15.54 7.26
CA ILE A 385 -5.68 -14.16 7.57
C ILE A 385 -6.53 -14.06 8.85
N GLY A 386 -6.43 -15.02 9.76
CA GLY A 386 -7.26 -15.06 10.97
C GLY A 386 -7.06 -13.88 11.91
N GLN A 387 -5.83 -13.40 12.05
CA GLN A 387 -5.48 -12.24 12.87
C GLN A 387 -6.02 -10.93 12.26
N GLU A 388 -5.84 -10.75 10.97
CA GLU A 388 -6.33 -9.60 10.22
C GLU A 388 -7.85 -9.51 10.30
N ARG A 389 -8.56 -10.65 10.16
CA ARG A 389 -10.01 -10.72 10.34
C ARG A 389 -10.45 -10.34 11.75
N ALA A 390 -9.69 -10.71 12.77
CA ALA A 390 -9.99 -10.33 14.16
C ALA A 390 -9.82 -8.82 14.38
N LYS A 391 -8.77 -8.20 13.82
CA LYS A 391 -8.56 -6.75 13.85
C LYS A 391 -9.69 -6.00 13.14
N VAL A 392 -10.09 -6.46 11.95
CA VAL A 392 -11.21 -5.88 11.19
C VAL A 392 -12.51 -5.97 11.97
N ARG A 393 -12.80 -7.11 12.62
CA ARG A 393 -13.97 -7.27 13.50
C ARG A 393 -13.96 -6.27 14.65
N GLY A 394 -12.80 -6.08 15.28
CA GLY A 394 -12.60 -5.09 16.33
C GLY A 394 -12.96 -3.69 15.86
N GLY A 395 -12.41 -3.27 14.71
CA GLY A 395 -12.68 -1.96 14.12
C GLY A 395 -14.16 -1.74 13.77
N ILE A 396 -14.86 -2.74 13.23
CA ILE A 396 -16.31 -2.64 12.95
C ILE A 396 -17.09 -2.34 14.25
N ARG A 397 -16.80 -3.06 15.31
CA ARG A 397 -17.47 -2.85 16.61
C ARG A 397 -17.13 -1.50 17.22
N GLU A 398 -15.86 -1.10 17.11
CA GLU A 398 -15.36 0.19 17.62
C GLU A 398 -16.04 1.37 16.92
N VAL A 399 -16.11 1.38 15.58
CA VAL A 399 -16.69 2.49 14.83
C VAL A 399 -18.19 2.66 15.11
N ILE A 400 -18.92 1.54 15.28
CA ILE A 400 -20.35 1.56 15.61
C ILE A 400 -20.56 2.08 17.03
N ALA A 401 -19.77 1.61 17.98
CA ALA A 401 -19.83 2.09 19.38
C ALA A 401 -19.46 3.58 19.49
N ALA A 402 -18.45 4.03 18.75
CA ALA A 402 -18.04 5.44 18.70
C ALA A 402 -19.12 6.35 18.10
N ALA A 403 -19.97 5.82 17.20
CA ALA A 403 -21.16 6.51 16.70
C ALA A 403 -22.32 6.59 17.72
N GLY A 404 -22.21 5.90 18.85
CA GLY A 404 -23.28 5.77 19.84
C GLY A 404 -24.44 4.89 19.36
N LEU A 405 -24.17 3.99 18.43
CA LEU A 405 -25.18 3.12 17.78
C LEU A 405 -24.99 1.65 18.15
N LYS A 406 -26.02 0.87 17.85
CA LYS A 406 -25.99 -0.60 17.85
C LYS A 406 -25.93 -1.11 16.41
N ALA A 407 -25.50 -2.36 16.23
CA ALA A 407 -25.39 -3.01 14.92
C ALA A 407 -26.71 -2.98 14.12
N GLU A 408 -27.85 -3.16 14.81
CA GLU A 408 -29.18 -3.17 14.20
C GLU A 408 -29.65 -1.81 13.67
N GLN A 409 -28.93 -0.74 14.00
CA GLN A 409 -29.21 0.63 13.55
C GLN A 409 -28.43 1.02 12.29
N ILE A 410 -27.59 0.12 11.78
CA ILE A 410 -26.93 0.29 10.48
C ILE A 410 -27.86 -0.28 9.42
N ASP A 411 -28.35 0.58 8.53
CA ASP A 411 -29.28 0.21 7.45
C ASP A 411 -28.54 -0.39 6.26
N VAL A 412 -27.36 0.18 5.93
CA VAL A 412 -26.60 -0.17 4.72
C VAL A 412 -25.11 -0.23 5.01
N VAL A 413 -24.45 -1.24 4.44
CA VAL A 413 -22.97 -1.30 4.35
C VAL A 413 -22.56 -1.02 2.92
N VAL A 414 -21.84 0.07 2.69
CA VAL A 414 -21.21 0.40 1.40
C VAL A 414 -19.77 -0.10 1.45
N ALA A 415 -19.50 -1.23 0.80
CA ALA A 415 -18.17 -1.83 0.74
C ALA A 415 -17.46 -1.39 -0.53
N THR A 416 -16.28 -0.79 -0.36
CA THR A 416 -15.40 -0.28 -1.42
C THR A 416 -13.94 -0.72 -1.19
N GLY A 417 -13.08 -0.51 -2.17
CA GLY A 417 -11.70 -0.97 -2.15
C GLY A 417 -11.53 -2.46 -2.54
N GLY A 418 -10.39 -2.81 -3.12
CA GLY A 418 -10.16 -4.14 -3.70
C GLY A 418 -10.29 -5.30 -2.71
N SER A 419 -9.85 -5.10 -1.46
CA SER A 419 -9.89 -6.14 -0.41
C SER A 419 -11.30 -6.40 0.13
N SER A 420 -12.26 -5.48 -0.09
CA SER A 420 -13.67 -5.68 0.28
C SER A 420 -14.36 -6.81 -0.52
N SER A 421 -13.81 -7.16 -1.68
CA SER A 421 -14.31 -8.26 -2.51
C SER A 421 -14.00 -9.65 -1.95
N ILE A 422 -13.14 -9.76 -0.95
CA ILE A 422 -12.73 -11.05 -0.37
C ILE A 422 -13.90 -11.63 0.43
N PRO A 423 -14.37 -12.87 0.09
CA PRO A 423 -15.56 -13.46 0.68
C PRO A 423 -15.54 -13.56 2.21
N ALA A 424 -14.34 -13.73 2.81
CA ALA A 424 -14.17 -13.80 4.26
C ALA A 424 -14.59 -12.51 4.97
N PHE A 425 -14.30 -11.34 4.39
CA PHE A 425 -14.70 -10.06 4.96
C PHE A 425 -16.16 -9.73 4.69
N GLN A 426 -16.69 -10.13 3.53
CA GLN A 426 -18.12 -10.03 3.27
C GLN A 426 -18.96 -10.89 4.25
N ALA A 427 -18.49 -12.12 4.53
CA ALA A 427 -19.11 -12.98 5.52
C ALA A 427 -19.02 -12.38 6.93
N LEU A 428 -17.88 -11.77 7.26
CA LEU A 428 -17.67 -11.05 8.52
C LEU A 428 -18.68 -9.90 8.67
N LEU A 429 -18.81 -9.04 7.65
CA LEU A 429 -19.78 -7.94 7.66
C LEU A 429 -21.22 -8.42 7.86
N ARG A 430 -21.65 -9.47 7.13
CA ARG A 430 -22.97 -10.06 7.32
C ARG A 430 -23.19 -10.64 8.72
N SER A 431 -22.14 -11.17 9.35
CA SER A 431 -22.24 -11.72 10.71
C SER A 431 -22.31 -10.64 11.79
N GLU A 432 -21.61 -9.52 11.61
CA GLU A 432 -21.61 -8.40 12.56
C GLU A 432 -22.83 -7.46 12.36
N LEU A 433 -23.38 -7.41 11.13
CA LEU A 433 -24.47 -6.52 10.72
C LEU A 433 -25.57 -7.28 9.96
N PRO A 434 -26.26 -8.23 10.61
CA PRO A 434 -27.19 -9.15 9.93
C PRO A 434 -28.41 -8.45 9.33
N GLY A 435 -28.77 -7.25 9.80
CA GLY A 435 -29.92 -6.47 9.32
C GLY A 435 -29.58 -5.47 8.21
N ALA A 436 -28.30 -5.23 7.94
CA ALA A 436 -27.88 -4.22 6.98
C ALA A 436 -27.89 -4.74 5.53
N GLU A 437 -28.35 -3.91 4.61
CA GLU A 437 -28.20 -4.17 3.19
C GLU A 437 -26.72 -4.07 2.80
N MET A 438 -26.21 -5.08 2.10
CA MET A 438 -24.83 -5.12 1.63
C MET A 438 -24.74 -4.62 0.20
N VAL A 439 -24.23 -3.42 0.01
CA VAL A 439 -23.94 -2.83 -1.30
C VAL A 439 -22.46 -2.99 -1.60
N LEU A 440 -22.14 -3.98 -2.44
CA LEU A 440 -20.82 -4.09 -3.03
C LEU A 440 -20.75 -3.05 -4.15
N SER A 441 -20.25 -1.89 -3.82
CA SER A 441 -20.06 -0.83 -4.80
C SER A 441 -19.00 -1.23 -5.80
N ASP A 442 -19.07 -0.68 -7.02
CA ASP A 442 -18.03 -0.86 -8.02
C ASP A 442 -16.66 -0.60 -7.37
N LEU A 443 -15.80 -1.62 -7.31
CA LEU A 443 -14.64 -1.72 -6.44
C LEU A 443 -13.70 -0.49 -6.48
N PHE A 444 -13.81 0.31 -7.54
CA PHE A 444 -12.99 1.50 -7.77
C PHE A 444 -13.82 2.72 -8.21
N GLY A 445 -15.15 2.61 -8.25
CA GLY A 445 -16.00 3.64 -8.85
C GLY A 445 -16.80 4.48 -7.87
N SER A 446 -17.07 3.99 -6.65
CA SER A 446 -17.98 4.70 -5.73
C SER A 446 -17.39 5.99 -5.17
N VAL A 447 -16.16 5.96 -4.70
CA VAL A 447 -15.47 7.16 -4.21
C VAL A 447 -15.31 8.16 -5.34
N THR A 448 -14.75 7.73 -6.48
CA THR A 448 -14.53 8.58 -7.65
C THR A 448 -15.84 9.15 -8.20
N GLY A 449 -16.89 8.30 -8.31
CA GLY A 449 -18.20 8.74 -8.77
C GLY A 449 -18.85 9.74 -7.83
N GLY A 450 -18.72 9.52 -6.52
CA GLY A 450 -19.23 10.46 -5.51
C GLY A 450 -18.50 11.80 -5.53
N LEU A 451 -17.18 11.79 -5.72
CA LEU A 451 -16.38 13.00 -5.90
C LEU A 451 -16.83 13.79 -7.14
N ALA A 452 -17.07 13.10 -8.27
CA ALA A 452 -17.54 13.74 -9.49
C ALA A 452 -18.96 14.33 -9.34
N ILE A 453 -19.88 13.61 -8.67
CA ILE A 453 -21.23 14.10 -8.38
C ILE A 453 -21.18 15.33 -7.48
N HIS A 454 -20.39 15.28 -6.41
CA HIS A 454 -20.21 16.42 -5.50
C HIS A 454 -19.61 17.63 -6.21
N ALA A 455 -18.61 17.40 -7.05
CA ALA A 455 -17.96 18.43 -7.85
C ALA A 455 -18.94 19.16 -8.78
N TYR A 456 -19.86 18.44 -9.40
CA TYR A 456 -20.93 19.02 -10.21
C TYR A 456 -21.92 19.84 -9.36
N GLN A 457 -22.36 19.31 -8.21
CA GLN A 457 -23.26 20.03 -7.29
C GLN A 457 -22.62 21.33 -6.78
N HIS A 458 -21.34 21.29 -6.43
CA HIS A 458 -20.55 22.46 -6.04
C HIS A 458 -20.48 23.51 -7.15
N GLN A 459 -20.27 23.08 -8.40
CA GLN A 459 -20.26 23.98 -9.55
C GLN A 459 -21.59 24.69 -9.73
N LEU A 460 -22.74 24.00 -9.58
CA LEU A 460 -24.05 24.58 -9.67
C LEU A 460 -24.36 25.61 -8.55
N ALA A 461 -23.87 25.34 -7.33
CA ALA A 461 -24.05 26.23 -6.18
C ALA A 461 -23.18 27.49 -6.26
N SER A 462 -22.14 27.49 -7.08
CA SER A 462 -21.17 28.57 -7.26
C SER A 462 -21.44 29.42 -8.52
N ALA A 463 -22.36 28.99 -9.37
CA ALA A 463 -22.79 29.68 -10.61
C ALA A 463 -24.03 30.57 -10.39
#